data_1d5277ce4637a15b9fe4ab9c2049ab64
#
_entry.id   1d5277ce4637a15b9fe4ab9c2049ab64
#
_cell.length_a   1.000
_cell.length_b   1.000
_cell.length_c   1.000
_cell.angle_alpha   90.00
_cell.angle_beta   90.00
_cell.angle_gamma   90.00
#
_symmetry.space_group_name_H-M   'P 1'
#
loop_
_entity.id
_entity.type
_entity.pdbx_description
1 polymer ?
#
loop_
_entity_poly.entity_id
_entity_poly.type
_entity_poly.pdbx_seq_one_letter_code
_entity_poly.pdbx_strand_id
1 'polypeptide(L)' 'MNREQFTQNLEEALAYHDCDLPAEKVDKFLDLNYNEDSSLNYWTFADFNSFAIDVATEGLRRACKLNDLYYDSADEED' A
#
# COMPACT_ATOMS: atom_id res chain seq x y z
N MET A 1 -15.56 -0.82 -0.30
CA MET A 1 -14.48 -1.60 0.36
C MET A 1 -14.19 -0.97 1.69
N ASN A 2 -13.86 -1.76 2.70
CA ASN A 2 -13.44 -1.23 4.00
C ASN A 2 -11.94 -1.43 4.20
N ARG A 3 -11.40 -0.89 5.30
CA ARG A 3 -9.96 -0.96 5.57
C ARG A 3 -9.45 -2.39 5.65
N GLU A 4 -10.21 -3.27 6.30
CA GLU A 4 -9.83 -4.67 6.43
C GLU A 4 -9.75 -5.35 5.07
N GLN A 5 -10.72 -5.10 4.23
CA GLN A 5 -10.74 -5.67 2.89
C GLN A 5 -9.61 -5.12 2.04
N PHE A 6 -9.33 -3.83 2.16
CA PHE A 6 -8.19 -3.22 1.47
C PHE A 6 -6.89 -3.89 1.89
N THR A 7 -6.72 -4.10 3.20
CA THR A 7 -5.54 -4.76 3.74
C THR A 7 -5.36 -6.15 3.15
N GLN A 8 -6.43 -6.93 3.11
CA GLN A 8 -6.39 -8.29 2.55
C GLN A 8 -6.01 -8.27 1.08
N ASN A 9 -6.62 -7.37 0.31
CA ASN A 9 -6.34 -7.26 -1.12
C ASN A 9 -4.89 -6.85 -1.36
N LEU A 10 -4.40 -5.92 -0.57
CA LEU A 10 -3.02 -5.47 -0.70
C LEU A 10 -2.03 -6.59 -0.35
N GLU A 11 -2.29 -7.30 0.74
CA GLU A 11 -1.43 -8.41 1.15
C GLU A 11 -1.41 -9.52 0.11
N GLU A 12 -2.55 -9.83 -0.49
CA GLU A 12 -2.61 -10.82 -1.57
C GLU A 12 -1.78 -10.39 -2.78
N ALA A 13 -1.90 -9.13 -3.16
CA ALA A 13 -1.13 -8.61 -4.30
C ALA A 13 0.36 -8.64 -4.01
N LEU A 14 0.76 -8.25 -2.80
CA LEU A 14 2.16 -8.29 -2.40
C LEU A 14 2.70 -9.72 -2.41
N ALA A 15 1.93 -10.66 -1.88
CA ALA A 15 2.33 -12.07 -1.87
C ALA A 15 2.50 -12.63 -3.27
N TYR A 16 1.63 -12.21 -4.18
CA TYR A 16 1.70 -12.63 -5.57
C TYR A 16 3.03 -12.23 -6.22
N HIS A 17 3.60 -11.12 -5.78
CA HIS A 17 4.88 -10.62 -6.29
C HIS A 17 6.06 -10.95 -5.38
N ASP A 18 5.88 -11.93 -4.48
CA ASP A 18 6.91 -12.35 -3.53
C ASP A 18 7.43 -11.20 -2.67
N CYS A 19 6.56 -10.25 -2.37
CA CYS A 19 6.89 -9.12 -1.54
C CYS A 19 6.23 -9.27 -0.18
N ASP A 20 7.01 -9.17 0.88
CA ASP A 20 6.52 -9.31 2.25
C ASP A 20 6.64 -7.98 2.96
N LEU A 21 5.49 -7.42 3.33
CA LEU A 21 5.46 -6.13 4.01
C LEU A 21 4.90 -6.34 5.42
N PRO A 22 5.64 -5.92 6.47
CA PRO A 22 5.16 -6.09 7.84
C PRO A 22 3.80 -5.44 8.07
N ALA A 23 2.96 -6.11 8.85
CA ALA A 23 1.60 -5.61 9.13
C ALA A 23 1.61 -4.20 9.71
N GLU A 24 2.59 -3.89 10.55
CA GLU A 24 2.71 -2.55 11.14
C GLU A 24 2.94 -1.47 10.10
N LYS A 25 3.66 -1.78 9.05
CA LYS A 25 3.88 -0.82 7.95
C LYS A 25 2.63 -0.64 7.12
N VAL A 26 1.89 -1.71 6.89
CA VAL A 26 0.60 -1.64 6.21
C VAL A 26 -0.37 -0.77 7.01
N ASP A 27 -0.42 -0.97 8.33
CA ASP A 27 -1.28 -0.17 9.19
C ASP A 27 -0.93 1.31 9.15
N LYS A 28 0.36 1.64 9.21
CA LYS A 28 0.80 3.03 9.11
C LYS A 28 0.44 3.65 7.77
N PHE A 29 0.64 2.90 6.70
CA PHE A 29 0.27 3.34 5.38
C PHE A 29 -1.23 3.67 5.31
N LEU A 30 -2.06 2.79 5.86
CA LEU A 30 -3.50 2.99 5.85
C LEU A 30 -3.92 4.14 6.76
N ASP A 31 -3.26 4.31 7.90
CA ASP A 31 -3.54 5.45 8.79
C ASP A 31 -3.31 6.78 8.09
N LEU A 32 -2.36 6.84 7.19
CA LEU A 32 -2.02 8.06 6.45
C LEU A 32 -2.91 8.29 5.23
N ASN A 33 -3.42 7.22 4.63
CA ASN A 33 -4.04 7.32 3.31
C ASN A 33 -5.50 6.89 3.26
N TYR A 34 -5.92 5.99 4.11
CA TYR A 34 -7.25 5.40 4.00
C TYR A 34 -8.27 6.14 4.88
N ASN A 35 -9.37 6.54 4.26
CA ASN A 35 -10.54 7.06 4.95
C ASN A 35 -11.76 6.82 4.06
N GLU A 36 -12.97 7.19 4.56
CA GLU A 36 -14.21 6.95 3.84
C GLU A 36 -14.27 7.61 2.47
N ASP A 37 -13.59 8.74 2.32
CA ASP A 37 -13.59 9.50 1.07
C ASP A 37 -12.34 9.25 0.23
N SER A 38 -11.51 8.31 0.66
CA SER A 38 -10.25 8.03 -0.04
C SER A 38 -10.49 7.37 -1.40
N SER A 39 -9.67 7.75 -2.38
CA SER A 39 -9.67 7.10 -3.68
C SER A 39 -9.31 5.61 -3.59
N LEU A 40 -8.65 5.23 -2.48
CA LEU A 40 -8.30 3.82 -2.25
C LEU A 40 -9.52 2.92 -2.17
N ASN A 41 -10.68 3.47 -1.81
CA ASN A 41 -11.94 2.71 -1.78
C ASN A 41 -12.35 2.21 -3.15
N TYR A 42 -11.83 2.82 -4.20
CA TYR A 42 -12.19 2.50 -5.58
C TYR A 42 -11.10 1.77 -6.33
N TRP A 43 -10.05 1.34 -5.63
CA TRP A 43 -8.98 0.59 -6.27
C TRP A 43 -9.49 -0.73 -6.82
N THR A 44 -9.07 -1.02 -8.05
CA THR A 44 -9.36 -2.28 -8.72
C THR A 44 -8.20 -3.25 -8.49
N PHE A 45 -8.37 -4.48 -8.97
CA PHE A 45 -7.28 -5.46 -8.93
C PHE A 45 -6.03 -4.92 -9.62
N ALA A 46 -6.20 -4.20 -10.74
CA ALA A 46 -5.07 -3.63 -11.47
C ALA A 46 -4.32 -2.60 -10.62
N ASP A 47 -5.04 -1.80 -9.83
CA ASP A 47 -4.43 -0.80 -8.98
C ASP A 47 -3.60 -1.47 -7.87
N PHE A 48 -4.15 -2.50 -7.22
CA PHE A 48 -3.43 -3.25 -6.20
C PHE A 48 -2.18 -3.91 -6.78
N ASN A 49 -2.32 -4.51 -7.95
CA ASN A 49 -1.22 -5.19 -8.60
C ASN A 49 -0.10 -4.23 -8.97
N SER A 50 -0.46 -3.08 -9.54
CA SER A 50 0.50 -2.05 -9.91
C SER A 50 1.26 -1.51 -8.69
N PHE A 51 0.51 -1.22 -7.61
CA PHE A 51 1.13 -0.74 -6.38
C PHE A 51 2.06 -1.80 -5.79
N ALA A 52 1.64 -3.06 -5.79
CA ALA A 52 2.46 -4.15 -5.27
C ALA A 52 3.76 -4.31 -6.06
N ILE A 53 3.72 -4.16 -7.37
CA ILE A 53 4.91 -4.19 -8.20
C ILE A 53 5.86 -3.06 -7.80
N ASP A 54 5.32 -1.85 -7.62
CA ASP A 54 6.12 -0.70 -7.22
C ASP A 54 6.78 -0.94 -5.84
N VAL A 55 6.03 -1.50 -4.89
CA VAL A 55 6.58 -1.84 -3.58
C VAL A 55 7.68 -2.88 -3.69
N ALA A 56 7.46 -3.91 -4.51
CA ALA A 56 8.43 -4.98 -4.66
C ALA A 56 9.72 -4.54 -5.35
N THR A 57 9.62 -3.58 -6.26
CA THR A 57 10.78 -3.12 -7.04
C THR A 57 11.46 -1.90 -6.43
N GLU A 58 10.68 -0.98 -5.85
CA GLU A 58 11.19 0.33 -5.38
C GLU A 58 11.10 0.52 -3.88
N GLY A 59 10.34 -0.31 -3.18
CA GLY A 59 10.08 -0.16 -1.77
C GLY A 59 8.82 0.67 -1.50
N LEU A 60 8.30 0.55 -0.28
CA LEU A 60 7.03 1.19 0.09
C LEU A 60 7.07 2.71 -0.05
N ARG A 61 8.13 3.33 0.41
CA ARG A 61 8.29 4.78 0.35
C ARG A 61 8.19 5.29 -1.09
N ARG A 62 8.95 4.68 -1.98
CA ARG A 62 8.96 5.09 -3.39
C ARG A 62 7.63 4.78 -4.07
N ALA A 63 7.04 3.65 -3.74
CA ALA A 63 5.74 3.26 -4.28
C ALA A 63 4.67 4.28 -3.92
N CYS A 64 4.67 4.76 -2.68
CA CYS A 64 3.73 5.80 -2.25
C CYS A 64 3.96 7.09 -3.05
N LYS A 65 5.22 7.48 -3.22
CA LYS A 65 5.54 8.68 -3.99
C LYS A 65 5.09 8.57 -5.44
N LEU A 66 5.31 7.41 -6.05
CA LEU A 66 4.92 7.19 -7.44
C LEU A 66 3.40 7.20 -7.65
N ASN A 67 2.66 6.92 -6.60
CA ASN A 67 1.19 6.84 -6.66
C ASN A 67 0.50 8.03 -5.98
N ASP A 68 1.23 9.10 -5.69
CA ASP A 68 0.71 10.30 -5.04
C ASP A 68 0.06 10.00 -3.68
N LEU A 69 0.68 9.11 -2.92
CA LEU A 69 0.19 8.73 -1.61
C LEU A 69 1.12 9.28 -0.52
N TYR A 70 0.55 9.46 0.67
CA TYR A 70 1.32 9.93 1.80
C TYR A 70 2.18 8.82 2.37
N TYR A 71 3.33 9.18 2.89
CA TYR A 71 4.23 8.24 3.52
C TYR A 71 4.94 8.92 4.68
N ASP A 72 5.02 8.22 5.81
CA ASP A 72 5.70 8.73 6.99
C ASP A 72 7.18 8.34 6.92
N SER A 73 7.99 9.23 6.37
CA SER A 73 9.41 8.99 6.19
C SER A 73 10.20 8.98 7.51
N ALA A 74 9.60 9.40 8.60
CA ALA A 74 10.26 9.40 9.91
C ALA A 74 10.50 8.00 10.44
N ASP A 75 9.70 7.04 10.00
CA ASP A 75 9.79 5.65 10.41
C ASP A 75 10.61 4.79 9.46
N GLU A 76 11.18 5.40 8.44
CA GLU A 76 11.86 4.64 7.40
C GLU A 76 13.22 5.25 7.14
N GLU A 77 14.24 4.43 7.25
CA GLU A 77 15.58 4.82 6.86
C GLU A 77 15.91 4.18 5.51
N ASP A 78 16.27 4.98 4.59
CA ASP A 78 16.69 4.45 3.29
C ASP A 78 18.13 4.01 3.33
#